data_114f30a85996355e6316845922e2695f
#
_entry.id   114f30a85996355e6316845922e2695f
#
_cell.length_a   1.000
_cell.length_b   1.000
_cell.length_c   1.000
_cell.angle_alpha   90.00
_cell.angle_beta   90.00
_cell.angle_gamma   90.00
#
_symmetry.space_group_name_H-M   'P 1'
#
loop_
_entity.id
_entity.type
_entity.pdbx_description
1 polymer ?
#
loop_
_entity_poly.entity_id
_entity_poly.type
_entity_poly.pdbx_seq_one_letter_code
_entity_poly.pdbx_strand_id
1 'polypeptide(L)'
;MSTPQKPTRRPAHPTGGQRAGFDKKGPAADRKTSFSKGKPEFGSSNGKPGFGKDSRKAEFGKDSRKPEFGSRKPVPGRKPVNAPTAPTATDGMPARRLALKVIRQVTEEGAYASLALDAALRNCGLISADRRLVSRLVYDTLDRLIWLDWTLGQVMAKEDTDIRLRNILRLGACQLLLEDRIPESAATNTSVKLCEELGMEGLKGVCNGILRNLIRKKDELTFPDPETEPDKAKAIAYSLPEWLWVRLREEYGEEAEKIAGWKNRGESWTLRPNGMKITDGEFEALLGKKVWEKRRADLPGAWKITGAIDIAADGDFREGKFSIQTEGSMIACLAMAPKRGQKILDCCAAPGGKTCYMAEMMNGTGRVQAWDIHDHRVALIEAQARRLGLENIRPMVRDATKRREDLDVSLDGVLLDAPCTGLGMLAEKPDIKLRVTPESLAELTALQRTMLDTVCAYVRPGGTLVYSTCSILKEENGEQTEDFLRRHPDFERIELPETIPEKYRQYAGPDLQLLPHRDGTEGFYVCRMRRKA
;
A
#
# COMPACT_ATOMS: atom_id res chain seq x y z
N MET A 1 -28.30 -4.86 64.68
CA MET A 1 -29.69 -5.41 64.83
C MET A 1 -30.16 -5.78 63.45
N SER A 2 -30.59 -7.06 63.36
CA SER A 2 -31.41 -7.70 62.33
C SER A 2 -30.70 -8.15 61.05
N THR A 3 -30.44 -9.36 61.11
CA THR A 3 -30.12 -10.52 60.30
C THR A 3 -31.04 -10.82 59.10
N PRO A 4 -30.74 -11.87 58.36
CA PRO A 4 -30.75 -11.98 56.91
C PRO A 4 -31.86 -12.87 56.36
N GLN A 5 -32.07 -12.87 55.04
CA GLN A 5 -32.84 -13.94 54.41
C GLN A 5 -32.14 -14.52 53.19
N LYS A 6 -32.05 -15.84 53.19
CA LYS A 6 -31.61 -16.81 52.19
C LYS A 6 -32.85 -17.49 51.55
N PRO A 7 -32.73 -18.43 50.62
CA PRO A 7 -32.85 -18.31 49.15
C PRO A 7 -34.00 -19.18 48.60
N THR A 8 -34.39 -19.03 47.35
CA THR A 8 -35.31 -19.96 46.68
C THR A 8 -34.76 -20.49 45.35
N ARG A 9 -34.56 -21.74 45.37
CA ARG A 9 -34.69 -22.91 44.47
C ARG A 9 -34.87 -22.69 42.96
N ARG A 10 -34.02 -23.43 42.25
CA ARG A 10 -34.19 -23.91 40.86
C ARG A 10 -35.41 -24.84 40.71
N PRO A 11 -35.94 -25.01 39.51
CA PRO A 11 -36.39 -26.33 39.09
C PRO A 11 -35.61 -26.91 37.90
N ALA A 12 -35.70 -28.25 37.85
CA ALA A 12 -34.92 -29.20 37.10
C ALA A 12 -35.42 -29.45 35.67
N HIS A 13 -34.52 -30.07 34.87
CA HIS A 13 -34.78 -30.69 33.58
C HIS A 13 -35.88 -31.77 33.58
N PRO A 14 -36.39 -32.09 32.35
CA PRO A 14 -36.60 -33.51 32.05
C PRO A 14 -35.82 -33.96 30.80
N THR A 15 -35.30 -35.17 30.95
CA THR A 15 -34.69 -36.07 29.98
C THR A 15 -35.75 -36.80 29.13
N GLY A 16 -35.36 -37.21 27.93
CA GLY A 16 -36.02 -38.19 27.06
C GLY A 16 -35.87 -37.77 25.59
N GLY A 17 -35.15 -38.35 24.72
CA GLY A 17 -34.89 -39.73 24.37
C GLY A 17 -35.73 -40.10 23.15
N GLN A 18 -35.13 -40.12 21.95
CA GLN A 18 -35.43 -41.15 20.95
C GLN A 18 -34.48 -41.08 19.75
N ARG A 19 -33.86 -42.23 19.49
CA ARG A 19 -33.06 -42.55 18.29
C ARG A 19 -34.00 -42.87 17.12
N ALA A 20 -33.68 -42.43 15.91
CA ALA A 20 -34.03 -43.10 14.70
C ALA A 20 -32.87 -42.93 13.71
N GLY A 21 -32.27 -44.07 13.39
CA GLY A 21 -31.33 -44.20 12.32
C GLY A 21 -32.09 -44.50 11.01
N PHE A 22 -31.55 -44.03 9.91
CA PHE A 22 -31.84 -44.62 8.60
C PHE A 22 -30.61 -44.52 7.67
N ASP A 23 -30.43 -45.60 7.02
CA ASP A 23 -29.48 -46.24 6.18
C ASP A 23 -28.84 -45.47 5.01
N LYS A 24 -27.70 -46.04 4.68
CA LYS A 24 -26.85 -45.92 3.49
C LYS A 24 -27.58 -46.05 2.17
N LYS A 25 -27.15 -45.32 1.16
CA LYS A 25 -26.89 -45.81 -0.20
C LYS A 25 -26.15 -44.73 -1.01
N GLY A 26 -24.93 -45.04 -1.46
CA GLY A 26 -24.27 -44.37 -2.56
C GLY A 26 -24.80 -44.85 -3.92
N PRO A 27 -24.38 -44.24 -5.02
CA PRO A 27 -23.45 -44.97 -5.85
C PRO A 27 -22.26 -44.14 -6.40
N ALA A 28 -21.20 -44.87 -6.63
CA ALA A 28 -20.01 -44.51 -7.37
C ALA A 28 -20.29 -44.33 -8.88
N ALA A 29 -19.59 -43.40 -9.50
CA ALA A 29 -19.31 -43.46 -10.92
C ALA A 29 -17.91 -42.89 -11.21
N ASP A 30 -17.02 -43.79 -11.55
CA ASP A 30 -15.73 -43.58 -12.17
C ASP A 30 -15.80 -42.72 -13.44
N ARG A 31 -14.89 -41.77 -13.58
CA ARG A 31 -14.33 -41.37 -14.87
C ARG A 31 -12.84 -41.04 -14.71
N LYS A 32 -12.03 -42.07 -15.01
CA LYS A 32 -10.62 -41.92 -15.37
C LYS A 32 -10.54 -41.21 -16.73
N THR A 33 -9.81 -40.11 -16.79
CA THR A 33 -9.20 -39.65 -18.03
C THR A 33 -7.71 -39.50 -17.80
N SER A 34 -6.99 -40.40 -18.46
CA SER A 34 -5.53 -40.44 -18.57
C SER A 34 -5.05 -39.28 -19.45
N PHE A 35 -4.11 -38.49 -18.94
CA PHE A 35 -3.25 -37.65 -19.78
C PHE A 35 -1.82 -38.14 -19.72
N SER A 36 -1.31 -38.46 -20.90
CA SER A 36 -0.01 -38.99 -21.20
C SER A 36 1.10 -37.97 -20.94
N LYS A 37 2.18 -38.49 -20.37
CA LYS A 37 3.47 -37.82 -20.23
C LYS A 37 4.13 -37.68 -21.62
N GLY A 38 4.38 -36.46 -22.06
CA GLY A 38 5.32 -36.14 -23.13
C GLY A 38 6.51 -35.38 -22.52
N LYS A 39 7.66 -36.02 -22.46
CA LYS A 39 8.97 -35.39 -22.25
C LYS A 39 9.47 -34.85 -23.58
N PRO A 40 10.08 -33.66 -23.64
CA PRO A 40 11.01 -33.36 -24.73
C PRO A 40 12.45 -33.67 -24.25
N GLU A 41 13.12 -34.47 -25.06
CA GLU A 41 14.54 -34.78 -24.97
C GLU A 41 15.38 -33.57 -25.40
N PHE A 42 16.38 -33.26 -24.62
CA PHE A 42 17.47 -32.32 -24.99
C PHE A 42 18.58 -33.10 -25.69
N GLY A 43 18.74 -32.87 -26.97
CA GLY A 43 19.89 -33.31 -27.74
C GLY A 43 21.11 -32.43 -27.43
N SER A 44 22.17 -33.06 -27.01
CA SER A 44 23.51 -32.50 -26.86
C SER A 44 24.19 -32.43 -28.22
N SER A 45 24.69 -31.24 -28.61
CA SER A 45 25.73 -31.15 -29.66
C SER A 45 26.86 -30.27 -29.13
N ASN A 46 27.98 -30.94 -28.87
CA ASN A 46 29.31 -30.37 -28.68
C ASN A 46 29.81 -29.74 -29.99
N GLY A 47 30.27 -28.52 -29.93
CA GLY A 47 31.02 -27.89 -31.03
C GLY A 47 31.81 -26.70 -30.49
N LYS A 48 33.07 -26.95 -30.15
CA LYS A 48 34.09 -25.88 -30.00
C LYS A 48 34.55 -25.46 -31.39
N PRO A 49 34.84 -24.19 -31.60
CA PRO A 49 35.99 -23.81 -32.45
C PRO A 49 36.98 -22.93 -31.72
N GLY A 50 38.20 -23.13 -32.15
CA GLY A 50 39.43 -22.71 -31.53
C GLY A 50 39.86 -21.26 -31.78
N PHE A 51 40.86 -20.92 -31.01
CA PHE A 51 41.64 -19.70 -31.05
C PHE A 51 42.40 -19.51 -32.36
N GLY A 52 42.27 -18.33 -32.98
CA GLY A 52 43.18 -17.82 -33.99
C GLY A 52 43.63 -16.41 -33.59
N LYS A 53 44.89 -16.31 -33.17
CA LYS A 53 45.63 -15.05 -33.05
C LYS A 53 46.01 -14.57 -34.44
N ASP A 54 45.73 -13.33 -34.78
CA ASP A 54 46.57 -12.60 -35.71
C ASP A 54 46.63 -11.11 -35.35
N SER A 55 47.83 -10.70 -35.07
CA SER A 55 48.29 -9.35 -34.83
C SER A 55 48.68 -8.70 -36.15
N ARG A 56 48.07 -7.56 -36.52
CA ARG A 56 48.73 -6.62 -37.46
C ARG A 56 48.52 -5.19 -37.00
N LYS A 57 49.67 -4.57 -36.71
CA LYS A 57 49.86 -3.12 -36.60
C LYS A 57 49.59 -2.48 -37.98
N ALA A 58 48.94 -1.35 -38.01
CA ALA A 58 49.03 -0.40 -39.12
C ALA A 58 49.11 1.03 -38.57
N GLU A 59 50.04 1.74 -39.19
CA GLU A 59 50.60 3.03 -38.80
C GLU A 59 49.72 4.24 -39.13
N PHE A 60 50.02 5.32 -38.41
CA PHE A 60 49.47 6.66 -38.60
C PHE A 60 49.92 7.27 -39.97
N GLY A 61 48.95 7.72 -40.78
CA GLY A 61 49.14 8.60 -41.89
C GLY A 61 48.25 9.85 -41.74
N LYS A 62 48.88 10.99 -41.50
CA LYS A 62 48.28 12.32 -41.65
C LYS A 62 48.11 12.64 -43.14
N ASP A 63 46.91 12.94 -43.58
CA ASP A 63 46.74 13.81 -44.73
C ASP A 63 45.48 14.68 -44.61
N SER A 64 45.70 15.96 -44.70
CA SER A 64 44.77 17.07 -44.64
C SER A 64 44.30 17.39 -46.07
N ARG A 65 43.01 17.08 -46.38
CA ARG A 65 42.31 17.73 -47.52
C ARG A 65 40.85 17.95 -47.22
N LYS A 66 40.44 19.21 -47.29
CA LYS A 66 39.02 19.62 -47.28
C LYS A 66 38.31 19.11 -48.53
N PRO A 67 37.09 18.61 -48.47
CA PRO A 67 36.26 18.47 -49.66
C PRO A 67 35.35 19.69 -49.84
N GLU A 68 35.32 20.18 -51.06
CA GLU A 68 34.46 21.22 -51.59
C GLU A 68 32.98 20.79 -51.59
N PHE A 69 32.10 21.77 -51.34
CA PHE A 69 30.65 21.64 -51.45
C PHE A 69 30.24 21.58 -52.93
N GLY A 70 29.88 20.39 -53.40
CA GLY A 70 29.20 20.18 -54.69
C GLY A 70 27.68 20.18 -54.47
N SER A 71 26.99 21.13 -55.07
CA SER A 71 25.55 21.24 -55.16
C SER A 71 24.90 20.05 -55.88
N ARG A 72 24.17 19.18 -55.16
CA ARG A 72 23.33 18.15 -55.77
C ARG A 72 21.89 18.66 -55.86
N LYS A 73 21.31 18.61 -57.08
CA LYS A 73 19.90 18.90 -57.38
C LYS A 73 18.93 17.97 -56.61
N PRO A 74 17.73 18.44 -56.23
CA PRO A 74 16.77 17.63 -55.47
C PRO A 74 16.12 16.56 -56.36
N VAL A 75 16.04 15.34 -55.83
CA VAL A 75 15.26 14.21 -56.41
C VAL A 75 13.79 14.39 -55.97
N PRO A 76 12.83 14.39 -56.90
CA PRO A 76 11.42 14.49 -56.53
C PRO A 76 10.88 13.11 -56.09
N GLY A 77 10.15 13.08 -54.91
CA GLY A 77 9.25 11.98 -54.59
C GLY A 77 9.56 11.15 -53.32
N ARG A 78 9.92 11.79 -52.19
CA ARG A 78 9.67 11.19 -50.89
C ARG A 78 8.79 12.12 -50.07
N LYS A 79 7.52 11.69 -49.81
CA LYS A 79 6.64 12.33 -48.83
C LYS A 79 7.38 12.35 -47.48
N PRO A 80 7.37 13.44 -46.72
CA PRO A 80 7.96 13.48 -45.39
C PRO A 80 7.26 12.45 -44.52
N VAL A 81 8.01 11.54 -43.92
CA VAL A 81 7.53 10.71 -42.80
C VAL A 81 7.21 11.70 -41.71
N ASN A 82 5.92 11.83 -41.38
CA ASN A 82 5.46 12.69 -40.29
C ASN A 82 6.27 12.37 -39.04
N ALA A 83 7.05 13.33 -38.57
CA ALA A 83 7.55 13.32 -37.21
C ALA A 83 6.35 13.17 -36.27
N PRO A 84 6.45 12.39 -35.18
CA PRO A 84 5.33 12.30 -34.23
C PRO A 84 5.00 13.73 -33.77
N THR A 85 3.82 14.19 -34.15
CA THR A 85 3.26 15.46 -33.68
C THR A 85 3.24 15.40 -32.16
N ALA A 86 3.80 16.43 -31.51
CA ALA A 86 3.66 16.60 -30.07
C ALA A 86 2.18 16.45 -29.71
N PRO A 87 1.84 15.70 -28.64
CA PRO A 87 0.44 15.45 -28.28
C PRO A 87 -0.26 16.80 -28.08
N THR A 88 -1.24 17.08 -28.93
CA THR A 88 -2.13 18.24 -28.79
C THR A 88 -2.90 18.12 -27.49
N ALA A 89 -3.12 19.24 -26.80
CA ALA A 89 -3.94 19.28 -25.60
C ALA A 89 -5.28 18.60 -25.91
N THR A 90 -5.57 17.51 -25.19
CA THR A 90 -6.80 16.74 -25.35
C THR A 90 -7.95 17.48 -24.68
N ASP A 91 -9.20 17.17 -25.05
CA ASP A 91 -10.41 17.67 -24.35
C ASP A 91 -10.54 17.12 -22.91
N GLY A 92 -9.49 16.44 -22.42
CA GLY A 92 -9.44 15.79 -21.10
C GLY A 92 -10.29 14.52 -20.97
N MET A 93 -10.94 14.05 -22.05
CA MET A 93 -11.70 12.79 -22.04
C MET A 93 -10.83 11.56 -21.77
N PRO A 94 -9.62 11.40 -22.38
CA PRO A 94 -8.76 10.26 -22.10
C PRO A 94 -8.40 10.13 -20.62
N ALA A 95 -8.13 11.26 -19.94
CA ALA A 95 -7.84 11.27 -18.52
C ALA A 95 -9.05 10.82 -17.68
N ARG A 96 -10.24 11.34 -17.99
CA ARG A 96 -11.49 10.99 -17.29
C ARG A 96 -11.90 9.54 -17.50
N ARG A 97 -11.73 9.03 -18.73
CA ARG A 97 -11.96 7.62 -19.04
C ARG A 97 -11.05 6.71 -18.22
N LEU A 98 -9.78 7.07 -18.11
CA LEU A 98 -8.81 6.31 -17.34
C LEU A 98 -9.11 6.40 -15.84
N ALA A 99 -9.45 7.57 -15.32
CA ALA A 99 -9.86 7.76 -13.93
C ALA A 99 -11.11 6.92 -13.59
N LEU A 100 -12.16 6.98 -14.44
CA LEU A 100 -13.36 6.17 -14.25
C LEU A 100 -13.05 4.67 -14.26
N LYS A 101 -12.16 4.21 -15.15
CA LYS A 101 -11.73 2.81 -15.17
C LYS A 101 -11.12 2.39 -13.82
N VAL A 102 -10.22 3.19 -13.26
CA VAL A 102 -9.59 2.89 -11.96
C VAL A 102 -10.62 2.93 -10.83
N ILE A 103 -11.50 3.96 -10.80
CA ILE A 103 -12.56 4.05 -9.78
C ILE A 103 -13.45 2.80 -9.82
N ARG A 104 -13.83 2.34 -11.00
CA ARG A 104 -14.62 1.12 -11.17
C ARG A 104 -13.89 -0.12 -10.68
N GLN A 105 -12.62 -0.27 -11.00
CA GLN A 105 -11.82 -1.39 -10.48
C GLN A 105 -11.78 -1.41 -8.95
N VAL A 106 -11.70 -0.24 -8.31
CA VAL A 106 -11.71 -0.15 -6.85
C VAL A 106 -13.09 -0.47 -6.26
N THR A 107 -14.15 0.14 -6.81
CA THR A 107 -15.49 0.09 -6.21
C THR A 107 -16.33 -1.12 -6.64
N GLU A 108 -16.05 -1.70 -7.81
CA GLU A 108 -16.79 -2.85 -8.36
C GLU A 108 -16.01 -4.17 -8.23
N GLU A 109 -14.67 -4.13 -8.36
CA GLU A 109 -13.81 -5.32 -8.39
C GLU A 109 -12.95 -5.48 -7.12
N GLY A 110 -12.98 -4.51 -6.19
CA GLY A 110 -12.21 -4.54 -4.94
C GLY A 110 -10.70 -4.35 -5.12
N ALA A 111 -10.25 -3.79 -6.24
CA ALA A 111 -8.83 -3.54 -6.49
C ALA A 111 -8.27 -2.47 -5.55
N TYR A 112 -6.97 -2.55 -5.25
CA TYR A 112 -6.25 -1.50 -4.52
C TYR A 112 -6.03 -0.29 -5.43
N ALA A 113 -6.44 0.91 -4.99
CA ALA A 113 -6.39 2.12 -5.81
C ALA A 113 -4.99 2.42 -6.36
N SER A 114 -3.95 2.30 -5.53
CA SER A 114 -2.57 2.55 -5.94
C SER A 114 -2.11 1.58 -7.04
N LEU A 115 -2.41 0.28 -6.90
CA LEU A 115 -2.02 -0.74 -7.88
C LEU A 115 -2.79 -0.58 -9.20
N ALA A 116 -4.09 -0.32 -9.12
CA ALA A 116 -4.93 -0.10 -10.30
C ALA A 116 -4.51 1.18 -11.04
N LEU A 117 -4.22 2.26 -10.31
CA LEU A 117 -3.74 3.52 -10.89
C LEU A 117 -2.36 3.36 -11.55
N ASP A 118 -1.41 2.74 -10.89
CA ASP A 118 -0.08 2.47 -11.45
C ASP A 118 -0.17 1.64 -12.73
N ALA A 119 -0.98 0.57 -12.72
CA ALA A 119 -1.20 -0.26 -13.89
C ALA A 119 -1.85 0.53 -15.04
N ALA A 120 -2.83 1.38 -14.73
CA ALA A 120 -3.51 2.21 -15.70
C ALA A 120 -2.60 3.30 -16.30
N LEU A 121 -1.71 3.88 -15.51
CA LEU A 121 -0.79 4.92 -15.95
C LEU A 121 0.45 4.36 -16.70
N ARG A 122 0.75 3.06 -16.57
CA ARG A 122 1.81 2.45 -17.37
C ARG A 122 1.42 2.47 -18.85
N ASN A 123 2.27 3.05 -19.69
CA ASN A 123 2.10 3.08 -21.15
C ASN A 123 0.76 3.67 -21.63
N CYS A 124 0.12 4.57 -20.84
CA CYS A 124 -1.18 5.14 -21.18
C CYS A 124 -1.14 6.18 -22.32
N GLY A 125 0.05 6.60 -22.75
CA GLY A 125 0.22 7.62 -23.81
C GLY A 125 -0.22 9.05 -23.42
N LEU A 126 -0.60 9.29 -22.15
CA LEU A 126 -1.02 10.58 -21.65
C LEU A 126 0.19 11.49 -21.35
N ILE A 127 0.03 12.78 -21.60
CA ILE A 127 0.99 13.80 -21.16
C ILE A 127 0.99 13.93 -19.63
N SER A 128 2.07 14.49 -19.08
CA SER A 128 2.22 14.62 -17.62
C SER A 128 1.08 15.36 -16.93
N ALA A 129 0.48 16.36 -17.57
CA ALA A 129 -0.67 17.10 -17.04
C ALA A 129 -1.91 16.19 -16.91
N ASP A 130 -2.21 15.40 -17.94
CA ASP A 130 -3.34 14.46 -17.95
C ASP A 130 -3.13 13.32 -16.96
N ARG A 131 -1.89 12.81 -16.82
CA ARG A 131 -1.56 11.80 -15.80
C ARG A 131 -1.82 12.32 -14.38
N ARG A 132 -1.43 13.58 -14.10
CA ARG A 132 -1.75 14.22 -12.81
C ARG A 132 -3.25 14.38 -12.60
N LEU A 133 -3.99 14.73 -13.67
CA LEU A 133 -5.45 14.82 -13.59
C LEU A 133 -6.09 13.46 -13.29
N VAL A 134 -5.61 12.37 -13.90
CA VAL A 134 -6.08 11.01 -13.58
C VAL A 134 -5.88 10.72 -12.10
N SER A 135 -4.65 10.90 -11.59
CA SER A 135 -4.34 10.61 -10.18
C SER A 135 -5.21 11.42 -9.23
N ARG A 136 -5.36 12.73 -9.49
CA ARG A 136 -6.19 13.61 -8.68
C ARG A 136 -7.66 13.16 -8.69
N LEU A 137 -8.27 12.97 -9.87
CA LEU A 137 -9.66 12.55 -9.97
C LEU A 137 -9.94 11.21 -9.30
N VAL A 138 -9.00 10.26 -9.38
CA VAL A 138 -9.12 8.98 -8.70
C VAL A 138 -9.10 9.17 -7.18
N TYR A 139 -8.04 9.80 -6.66
CA TYR A 139 -7.87 9.92 -5.22
C TYR A 139 -8.92 10.84 -4.58
N ASP A 140 -9.27 11.98 -5.19
CA ASP A 140 -10.28 12.88 -4.64
C ASP A 140 -11.68 12.24 -4.66
N THR A 141 -12.01 11.48 -5.72
CA THR A 141 -13.28 10.75 -5.78
C THR A 141 -13.33 9.66 -4.68
N LEU A 142 -12.28 8.87 -4.51
CA LEU A 142 -12.24 7.81 -3.50
C LEU A 142 -12.16 8.36 -2.07
N ASP A 143 -11.39 9.42 -1.86
CA ASP A 143 -11.30 10.07 -0.55
C ASP A 143 -12.62 10.67 -0.10
N ARG A 144 -13.39 11.24 -1.03
CA ARG A 144 -14.67 11.87 -0.71
C ARG A 144 -15.89 11.02 -1.07
N LEU A 145 -15.72 9.71 -1.32
CA LEU A 145 -16.75 8.86 -1.91
C LEU A 145 -18.04 8.85 -1.08
N ILE A 146 -17.98 8.72 0.25
CA ILE A 146 -19.16 8.70 1.14
C ILE A 146 -19.84 10.08 1.14
N TRP A 147 -19.07 11.14 1.19
CA TRP A 147 -19.58 12.50 1.08
C TRP A 147 -20.22 12.78 -0.28
N LEU A 148 -19.61 12.30 -1.38
CA LEU A 148 -20.17 12.42 -2.73
C LEU A 148 -21.47 11.63 -2.86
N ASP A 149 -21.56 10.43 -2.30
CA ASP A 149 -22.79 9.65 -2.30
C ASP A 149 -23.90 10.34 -1.51
N TRP A 150 -23.58 10.94 -0.37
CA TRP A 150 -24.54 11.73 0.41
C TRP A 150 -25.08 12.93 -0.39
N THR A 151 -24.21 13.69 -1.06
CA THR A 151 -24.60 14.84 -1.86
C THR A 151 -25.41 14.44 -3.09
N LEU A 152 -25.03 13.37 -3.78
CA LEU A 152 -25.77 12.82 -4.91
C LEU A 152 -27.15 12.31 -4.49
N GLY A 153 -27.26 11.66 -3.33
CA GLY A 153 -28.56 11.19 -2.79
C GLY A 153 -29.61 12.28 -2.68
N GLN A 154 -29.21 13.52 -2.40
CA GLN A 154 -30.14 14.65 -2.27
C GLN A 154 -30.68 15.18 -3.62
N VAL A 155 -30.05 14.85 -4.73
CA VAL A 155 -30.42 15.32 -6.07
C VAL A 155 -30.88 14.20 -6.99
N MET A 156 -30.76 12.94 -6.56
CA MET A 156 -31.22 11.74 -7.24
C MET A 156 -32.63 11.38 -6.82
N ALA A 157 -33.46 10.95 -7.77
CA ALA A 157 -34.82 10.50 -7.48
C ALA A 157 -34.90 9.05 -6.96
N LYS A 158 -33.85 8.26 -7.20
CA LYS A 158 -33.74 6.86 -6.81
C LYS A 158 -32.36 6.58 -6.24
N GLU A 159 -32.30 5.93 -5.10
CA GLU A 159 -31.03 5.48 -4.49
C GLU A 159 -30.44 4.29 -5.22
N ASP A 160 -31.29 3.34 -5.63
CA ASP A 160 -30.87 2.16 -6.38
C ASP A 160 -30.61 2.53 -7.85
N THR A 161 -29.34 2.76 -8.15
CA THR A 161 -28.85 3.19 -9.45
C THR A 161 -27.74 2.24 -9.90
N ASP A 162 -27.72 1.88 -11.20
CA ASP A 162 -26.63 1.08 -11.80
C ASP A 162 -25.27 1.61 -11.31
N ILE A 163 -24.45 0.73 -10.75
CA ILE A 163 -23.16 1.09 -10.15
C ILE A 163 -22.24 1.82 -11.14
N ARG A 164 -22.33 1.51 -12.44
CA ARG A 164 -21.55 2.16 -13.49
C ARG A 164 -21.98 3.63 -13.63
N LEU A 165 -23.28 3.89 -13.62
CA LEU A 165 -23.81 5.27 -13.64
C LEU A 165 -23.45 5.99 -12.34
N ARG A 166 -23.56 5.33 -11.20
CA ARG A 166 -23.17 5.91 -9.91
C ARG A 166 -21.69 6.34 -9.92
N ASN A 167 -20.79 5.54 -10.46
CA ASN A 167 -19.38 5.89 -10.57
C ASN A 167 -19.12 7.06 -11.52
N ILE A 168 -19.87 7.17 -12.62
CA ILE A 168 -19.83 8.37 -13.48
C ILE A 168 -20.31 9.60 -12.72
N LEU A 169 -21.41 9.48 -11.97
CA LEU A 169 -21.96 10.58 -11.17
C LEU A 169 -21.00 11.01 -10.05
N ARG A 170 -20.36 10.06 -9.34
CA ARG A 170 -19.31 10.34 -8.34
C ARG A 170 -18.16 11.14 -8.95
N LEU A 171 -17.64 10.68 -10.10
CA LEU A 171 -16.58 11.39 -10.84
C LEU A 171 -17.04 12.77 -11.33
N GLY A 172 -18.29 12.88 -11.79
CA GLY A 172 -18.89 14.16 -12.20
C GLY A 172 -19.04 15.13 -11.03
N ALA A 173 -19.60 14.64 -9.91
CA ALA A 173 -19.78 15.42 -8.68
C ALA A 173 -18.44 15.85 -8.06
N CYS A 174 -17.43 14.97 -8.06
CA CYS A 174 -16.07 15.32 -7.64
C CYS A 174 -15.54 16.52 -8.44
N GLN A 175 -15.69 16.51 -9.77
CA GLN A 175 -15.24 17.61 -10.62
C GLN A 175 -16.05 18.91 -10.39
N LEU A 176 -17.34 18.81 -10.07
CA LEU A 176 -18.21 19.96 -9.83
C LEU A 176 -18.01 20.62 -8.47
N LEU A 177 -17.67 19.83 -7.46
CA LEU A 177 -17.68 20.26 -6.06
C LEU A 177 -16.29 20.41 -5.44
N LEU A 178 -15.27 19.76 -6.02
CA LEU A 178 -13.92 19.70 -5.45
C LEU A 178 -12.82 20.24 -6.38
N GLU A 179 -13.14 20.49 -7.67
CA GLU A 179 -12.15 20.87 -8.68
C GLU A 179 -12.42 22.25 -9.26
N ASP A 180 -12.01 23.30 -8.58
CA ASP A 180 -12.24 24.71 -8.96
C ASP A 180 -11.79 25.07 -10.38
N ARG A 181 -10.83 24.33 -10.94
CA ARG A 181 -10.28 24.60 -12.27
C ARG A 181 -11.02 23.90 -13.40
N ILE A 182 -12.01 23.07 -13.10
CA ILE A 182 -12.80 22.35 -14.09
C ILE A 182 -14.12 23.08 -14.29
N PRO A 183 -14.39 23.61 -15.49
CA PRO A 183 -15.71 24.27 -15.77
C PRO A 183 -16.85 23.27 -15.58
N GLU A 184 -17.96 23.72 -14.99
CA GLU A 184 -19.17 22.90 -14.76
C GLU A 184 -19.69 22.25 -16.06
N SER A 185 -19.62 22.98 -17.19
CA SER A 185 -19.98 22.44 -18.49
C SER A 185 -19.08 21.31 -18.95
N ALA A 186 -17.77 21.40 -18.67
CA ALA A 186 -16.80 20.34 -19.01
C ALA A 186 -17.04 19.08 -18.16
N ALA A 187 -17.24 19.23 -16.84
CA ALA A 187 -17.57 18.13 -15.95
C ALA A 187 -18.85 17.40 -16.40
N THR A 188 -19.93 18.15 -16.68
CA THR A 188 -21.20 17.58 -17.09
C THR A 188 -21.11 16.89 -18.47
N ASN A 189 -20.55 17.58 -19.47
CA ASN A 189 -20.47 17.05 -20.83
C ASN A 189 -19.61 15.80 -20.92
N THR A 190 -18.47 15.75 -20.17
CA THR A 190 -17.60 14.57 -20.17
C THR A 190 -18.26 13.40 -19.46
N SER A 191 -19.04 13.63 -18.39
CA SER A 191 -19.80 12.57 -17.71
C SER A 191 -20.86 11.96 -18.63
N VAL A 192 -21.57 12.78 -19.41
CA VAL A 192 -22.55 12.33 -20.42
C VAL A 192 -21.85 11.48 -21.51
N LYS A 193 -20.68 11.91 -22.00
CA LYS A 193 -19.90 11.13 -22.96
C LYS A 193 -19.45 9.80 -22.39
N LEU A 194 -19.08 9.73 -21.11
CA LEU A 194 -18.73 8.48 -20.44
C LEU A 194 -19.92 7.51 -20.36
N CYS A 195 -21.17 8.00 -20.23
CA CYS A 195 -22.36 7.16 -20.34
C CYS A 195 -22.45 6.51 -21.73
N GLU A 196 -22.20 7.28 -22.80
CA GLU A 196 -22.21 6.76 -24.18
C GLU A 196 -21.14 5.67 -24.35
N GLU A 197 -19.90 5.96 -23.93
CA GLU A 197 -18.79 5.02 -24.06
C GLU A 197 -18.98 3.71 -23.30
N LEU A 198 -19.80 3.70 -22.23
CA LEU A 198 -20.16 2.49 -21.49
C LEU A 198 -21.44 1.81 -22.00
N GLY A 199 -21.98 2.24 -23.16
CA GLY A 199 -23.19 1.65 -23.75
C GLY A 199 -24.46 1.97 -22.96
N MET A 200 -24.50 3.13 -22.28
CA MET A 200 -25.63 3.56 -21.46
C MET A 200 -26.33 4.80 -22.07
N GLU A 201 -26.53 4.81 -23.39
CA GLU A 201 -27.13 5.94 -24.13
C GLU A 201 -28.47 6.37 -23.54
N GLY A 202 -29.30 5.41 -23.11
CA GLY A 202 -30.60 5.68 -22.48
C GLY A 202 -30.52 6.44 -21.14
N LEU A 203 -29.37 6.44 -20.48
CA LEU A 203 -29.14 7.10 -19.19
C LEU A 203 -28.46 8.47 -19.31
N LYS A 204 -28.09 8.91 -20.51
CA LYS A 204 -27.46 10.22 -20.75
C LYS A 204 -28.28 11.39 -20.21
N GLY A 205 -29.60 11.37 -20.47
CA GLY A 205 -30.52 12.36 -19.96
C GLY A 205 -30.59 12.39 -18.45
N VAL A 206 -30.56 11.21 -17.81
CA VAL A 206 -30.56 11.05 -16.36
C VAL A 206 -29.25 11.60 -15.77
N CYS A 207 -28.11 11.20 -16.32
CA CYS A 207 -26.80 11.71 -15.91
C CYS A 207 -26.72 13.24 -15.99
N ASN A 208 -27.07 13.80 -17.14
CA ASN A 208 -27.10 15.25 -17.33
C ASN A 208 -28.05 15.95 -16.36
N GLY A 209 -29.26 15.39 -16.18
CA GLY A 209 -30.28 15.93 -15.27
C GLY A 209 -29.79 15.98 -13.82
N ILE A 210 -29.20 14.91 -13.31
CA ILE A 210 -28.68 14.81 -11.95
C ILE A 210 -27.53 15.82 -11.75
N LEU A 211 -26.54 15.86 -12.64
CA LEU A 211 -25.41 16.77 -12.48
C LEU A 211 -25.81 18.24 -12.60
N ARG A 212 -26.74 18.59 -13.50
CA ARG A 212 -27.30 19.95 -13.56
C ARG A 212 -28.13 20.28 -12.32
N ASN A 213 -28.85 19.31 -11.75
CA ASN A 213 -29.57 19.51 -10.50
C ASN A 213 -28.59 19.76 -9.35
N LEU A 214 -27.48 19.02 -9.31
CA LEU A 214 -26.41 19.21 -8.34
C LEU A 214 -25.83 20.65 -8.44
N ILE A 215 -25.53 21.13 -9.66
CA ILE A 215 -25.02 22.49 -9.86
C ILE A 215 -26.00 23.53 -9.31
N ARG A 216 -27.32 23.36 -9.56
CA ARG A 216 -28.35 24.31 -9.10
C ARG A 216 -28.53 24.29 -7.59
N LYS A 217 -28.35 23.14 -6.96
CA LYS A 217 -28.63 22.91 -5.53
C LYS A 217 -27.37 22.84 -4.66
N LYS A 218 -26.19 23.08 -5.20
CA LYS A 218 -24.93 22.92 -4.44
C LYS A 218 -24.90 23.76 -3.15
N ASP A 219 -25.52 24.92 -3.14
CA ASP A 219 -25.57 25.81 -1.98
C ASP A 219 -26.78 25.50 -1.05
N GLU A 220 -27.67 24.58 -1.45
CA GLU A 220 -28.81 24.09 -0.68
C GLU A 220 -28.61 22.68 -0.10
N LEU A 221 -27.43 22.09 -0.30
CA LEU A 221 -27.14 20.75 0.20
C LEU A 221 -27.18 20.74 1.73
N THR A 222 -27.93 19.80 2.27
CA THR A 222 -28.09 19.62 3.72
C THR A 222 -27.21 18.49 4.23
N PHE A 223 -26.75 18.62 5.46
CA PHE A 223 -25.97 17.61 6.15
C PHE A 223 -26.63 17.28 7.46
N PRO A 224 -26.38 16.10 8.06
CA PRO A 224 -26.91 15.77 9.37
C PRO A 224 -26.55 16.83 10.39
N ASP A 225 -27.52 17.15 11.24
CA ASP A 225 -27.34 18.16 12.27
C ASP A 225 -26.32 17.67 13.33
N PRO A 226 -25.24 18.42 13.57
CA PRO A 226 -24.23 18.03 14.56
C PRO A 226 -24.78 17.95 16.01
N GLU A 227 -25.91 18.57 16.33
CA GLU A 227 -26.50 18.51 17.66
C GLU A 227 -27.35 17.26 17.85
N THR A 228 -28.05 16.80 16.80
CA THR A 228 -28.98 15.66 16.89
C THR A 228 -28.38 14.34 16.36
N GLU A 229 -27.49 14.43 15.36
CA GLU A 229 -26.81 13.29 14.74
C GLU A 229 -25.28 13.50 14.68
N PRO A 230 -24.58 13.72 15.83
CA PRO A 230 -23.20 14.17 15.84
C PRO A 230 -22.22 13.21 15.12
N ASP A 231 -22.36 11.92 15.34
CA ASP A 231 -21.46 10.93 14.75
C ASP A 231 -21.67 10.82 13.24
N LYS A 232 -22.90 10.79 12.78
CA LYS A 232 -23.22 10.75 11.36
C LYS A 232 -22.78 12.04 10.62
N ALA A 233 -22.96 13.19 11.26
CA ALA A 233 -22.51 14.47 10.73
C ALA A 233 -20.99 14.46 10.50
N LYS A 234 -20.23 14.01 11.48
CA LYS A 234 -18.76 13.91 11.38
C LYS A 234 -18.31 12.81 10.41
N ALA A 235 -18.94 11.65 10.43
CA ALA A 235 -18.65 10.57 9.48
C ALA A 235 -18.80 11.02 8.04
N ILE A 236 -19.88 11.73 7.70
CA ILE A 236 -20.09 12.28 6.36
C ILE A 236 -19.09 13.40 6.07
N ALA A 237 -18.87 14.33 7.01
CA ALA A 237 -17.94 15.45 6.82
C ALA A 237 -16.52 14.98 6.49
N TYR A 238 -16.04 13.92 7.17
CA TYR A 238 -14.72 13.31 6.93
C TYR A 238 -14.75 12.20 5.88
N SER A 239 -15.94 11.89 5.34
CA SER A 239 -16.14 10.80 4.36
C SER A 239 -15.62 9.44 4.89
N LEU A 240 -15.94 9.13 6.12
CA LEU A 240 -15.65 7.86 6.80
C LEU A 240 -16.92 7.02 6.98
N PRO A 241 -16.84 5.69 7.02
CA PRO A 241 -17.92 4.87 7.57
C PRO A 241 -18.23 5.31 9.01
N GLU A 242 -19.50 5.37 9.39
CA GLU A 242 -19.92 5.87 10.70
C GLU A 242 -19.30 5.05 11.84
N TRP A 243 -19.26 3.71 11.72
CA TRP A 243 -18.63 2.85 12.72
C TRP A 243 -17.16 3.19 12.95
N LEU A 244 -16.43 3.55 11.87
CA LEU A 244 -15.01 3.91 11.96
C LEU A 244 -14.83 5.27 12.64
N TRP A 245 -15.69 6.23 12.32
CA TRP A 245 -15.68 7.52 13.01
C TRP A 245 -15.93 7.35 14.50
N VAL A 246 -16.97 6.57 14.87
CA VAL A 246 -17.29 6.28 16.28
C VAL A 246 -16.09 5.65 16.99
N ARG A 247 -15.43 4.68 16.35
CA ARG A 247 -14.25 4.03 16.91
C ARG A 247 -13.11 5.00 17.13
N LEU A 248 -12.80 5.86 16.15
CA LEU A 248 -11.75 6.88 16.31
C LEU A 248 -12.08 7.88 17.44
N ARG A 249 -13.33 8.31 17.55
CA ARG A 249 -13.77 9.20 18.62
C ARG A 249 -13.64 8.55 20.02
N GLU A 250 -14.00 7.29 20.15
CA GLU A 250 -13.88 6.55 21.42
C GLU A 250 -12.42 6.36 21.83
N GLU A 251 -11.52 6.10 20.87
CA GLU A 251 -10.11 5.86 21.16
C GLU A 251 -9.28 7.13 21.36
N TYR A 252 -9.58 8.17 20.59
CA TYR A 252 -8.74 9.37 20.46
C TYR A 252 -9.40 10.67 20.95
N GLY A 253 -10.70 10.62 21.32
CA GLY A 253 -11.41 11.81 21.80
C GLY A 253 -11.31 12.98 20.79
N GLU A 254 -10.84 14.13 21.25
CA GLU A 254 -10.69 15.35 20.42
C GLU A 254 -9.66 15.21 19.28
N GLU A 255 -8.70 14.30 19.40
CA GLU A 255 -7.73 14.05 18.31
C GLU A 255 -8.34 13.34 17.12
N ALA A 256 -9.49 12.67 17.27
CA ALA A 256 -10.16 11.95 16.18
C ALA A 256 -10.41 12.83 14.96
N GLU A 257 -10.82 14.10 15.16
CA GLU A 257 -11.03 15.05 14.06
C GLU A 257 -9.73 15.39 13.33
N LYS A 258 -8.63 15.53 14.08
CA LYS A 258 -7.30 15.81 13.49
C LYS A 258 -6.80 14.62 12.68
N ILE A 259 -7.05 13.39 13.17
CA ILE A 259 -6.71 12.15 12.47
C ILE A 259 -7.53 12.03 11.18
N ALA A 260 -8.86 12.15 11.28
CA ALA A 260 -9.79 12.02 10.16
C ALA A 260 -9.61 13.11 9.10
N GLY A 261 -9.29 14.33 9.54
CA GLY A 261 -9.06 15.50 8.67
C GLY A 261 -7.65 15.59 8.11
N TRP A 262 -6.71 14.73 8.55
CA TRP A 262 -5.36 14.77 8.03
C TRP A 262 -5.31 14.42 6.55
N LYS A 263 -4.65 15.28 5.78
CA LYS A 263 -4.40 15.06 4.35
C LYS A 263 -2.91 15.18 4.09
N ASN A 264 -2.37 14.21 3.40
CA ASN A 264 -1.03 14.32 2.86
C ASN A 264 -1.08 15.26 1.65
N ARG A 265 -0.91 16.57 1.88
CA ARG A 265 -1.07 17.64 0.89
C ARG A 265 0.03 17.71 -0.16
N GLY A 266 0.89 16.74 -0.23
CA GLY A 266 1.93 16.67 -1.25
C GLY A 266 2.31 15.23 -1.48
N GLU A 267 2.44 14.82 -2.73
CA GLU A 267 3.13 13.58 -3.05
C GLU A 267 4.55 13.71 -2.49
N SER A 268 4.74 13.22 -1.27
CA SER A 268 6.05 13.20 -0.63
C SER A 268 6.53 11.76 -0.50
N TRP A 269 7.75 11.54 -0.96
CA TRP A 269 8.44 10.26 -0.83
C TRP A 269 9.52 10.40 0.22
N THR A 270 9.63 9.45 1.13
CA THR A 270 10.79 9.39 2.02
C THR A 270 11.83 8.47 1.40
N LEU A 271 13.02 9.02 1.16
CA LEU A 271 14.18 8.33 0.60
C LEU A 271 15.15 7.99 1.72
N ARG A 272 15.68 6.78 1.67
CA ARG A 272 16.71 6.29 2.58
C ARG A 272 17.93 5.82 1.78
N PRO A 273 19.15 6.31 2.08
CA PRO A 273 20.36 5.82 1.44
C PRO A 273 20.60 4.34 1.76
N ASN A 274 21.20 3.64 0.82
CA ASN A 274 21.76 2.31 1.05
C ASN A 274 23.17 2.46 1.62
N GLY A 275 23.32 2.35 2.93
CA GLY A 275 24.59 2.55 3.63
C GLY A 275 25.72 1.59 3.23
N MET A 276 25.42 0.55 2.45
CA MET A 276 26.43 -0.34 1.87
C MET A 276 27.00 0.17 0.54
N LYS A 277 26.33 1.16 -0.09
CA LYS A 277 26.71 1.68 -1.43
C LYS A 277 27.07 3.17 -1.42
N ILE A 278 26.55 3.92 -0.47
CA ILE A 278 26.69 5.37 -0.41
C ILE A 278 26.64 5.86 1.03
N THR A 279 27.52 6.78 1.37
CA THR A 279 27.48 7.47 2.68
C THR A 279 26.42 8.56 2.70
N ASP A 280 26.00 9.01 3.89
CA ASP A 280 25.01 10.09 4.04
C ASP A 280 25.46 11.38 3.34
N GLY A 281 26.75 11.74 3.42
CA GLY A 281 27.29 12.92 2.75
C GLY A 281 27.28 12.81 1.22
N GLU A 282 27.64 11.64 0.69
CA GLU A 282 27.57 11.38 -0.76
C GLU A 282 26.11 11.37 -1.25
N PHE A 283 25.17 10.85 -0.42
CA PHE A 283 23.75 10.86 -0.76
C PHE A 283 23.20 12.29 -0.78
N GLU A 284 23.56 13.13 0.20
CA GLU A 284 23.21 14.55 0.19
C GLU A 284 23.75 15.26 -1.06
N ALA A 285 25.02 15.02 -1.42
CA ALA A 285 25.62 15.57 -2.63
C ALA A 285 24.94 15.07 -3.89
N LEU A 286 24.52 13.79 -3.93
CA LEU A 286 23.75 13.22 -5.03
C LEU A 286 22.39 13.90 -5.16
N LEU A 287 21.66 14.05 -4.07
CA LEU A 287 20.37 14.77 -4.05
C LEU A 287 20.54 16.24 -4.44
N GLY A 288 21.67 16.87 -4.08
CA GLY A 288 22.02 18.24 -4.50
C GLY A 288 22.03 18.44 -6.02
N LYS A 289 22.35 17.41 -6.78
CA LYS A 289 22.35 17.42 -8.25
C LYS A 289 20.97 17.19 -8.88
N LYS A 290 19.97 16.75 -8.09
CA LYS A 290 18.61 16.49 -8.57
C LYS A 290 17.76 17.76 -8.48
N VAL A 291 16.92 17.98 -9.48
CA VAL A 291 15.97 19.11 -9.53
C VAL A 291 14.70 18.78 -8.71
N TRP A 292 14.86 18.09 -7.60
CA TRP A 292 13.75 17.69 -6.73
C TRP A 292 13.63 18.68 -5.58
N GLU A 293 12.40 19.04 -5.24
CA GLU A 293 12.14 19.71 -3.98
C GLU A 293 12.36 18.72 -2.84
N LYS A 294 13.22 19.07 -1.90
CA LYS A 294 13.69 18.13 -0.88
C LYS A 294 13.99 18.80 0.45
N ARG A 295 13.80 18.05 1.52
CA ARG A 295 14.22 18.41 2.88
C ARG A 295 14.69 17.17 3.63
N ARG A 296 15.49 17.37 4.67
CA ARG A 296 15.82 16.24 5.56
C ARG A 296 14.56 15.73 6.25
N ALA A 297 14.46 14.41 6.37
CA ALA A 297 13.48 13.78 7.22
C ALA A 297 13.97 13.78 8.68
N ASP A 298 13.10 13.40 9.60
CA ASP A 298 13.45 13.37 11.02
C ASP A 298 14.33 12.14 11.39
N LEU A 299 14.30 11.09 10.57
CA LEU A 299 15.16 9.93 10.75
C LEU A 299 16.56 10.14 10.16
N PRO A 300 17.62 9.62 10.81
CA PRO A 300 18.99 9.76 10.34
C PRO A 300 19.18 9.30 8.89
N GLY A 301 19.86 10.10 8.10
CA GLY A 301 20.18 9.82 6.70
C GLY A 301 18.99 9.92 5.73
N ALA A 302 17.75 10.01 6.23
CA ALA A 302 16.56 10.04 5.39
C ALA A 302 16.22 11.45 4.86
N TRP A 303 15.57 11.51 3.71
CA TRP A 303 15.13 12.73 3.04
C TRP A 303 13.70 12.61 2.55
N LYS A 304 12.92 13.66 2.74
CA LYS A 304 11.61 13.82 2.10
C LYS A 304 11.78 14.60 0.80
N ILE A 305 11.19 14.08 -0.27
CA ILE A 305 11.11 14.75 -1.57
C ILE A 305 9.64 14.97 -1.93
N THR A 306 9.33 16.08 -2.58
CA THR A 306 7.98 16.44 -2.99
C THR A 306 7.89 16.61 -4.50
N GLY A 307 6.70 16.34 -5.04
CA GLY A 307 6.39 16.49 -6.45
C GLY A 307 6.19 15.18 -7.20
N ALA A 308 5.65 15.29 -8.41
CA ALA A 308 5.42 14.15 -9.32
C ALA A 308 6.74 13.70 -9.94
N ILE A 309 7.47 12.86 -9.24
CA ILE A 309 8.79 12.36 -9.64
C ILE A 309 8.67 10.89 -10.03
N ASP A 310 9.14 10.53 -11.21
CA ASP A 310 9.29 9.12 -11.62
C ASP A 310 10.62 8.58 -11.06
N ILE A 311 10.59 8.17 -9.78
CA ILE A 311 11.76 7.62 -9.09
C ILE A 311 12.22 6.31 -9.74
N ALA A 312 11.30 5.52 -10.29
CA ALA A 312 11.64 4.25 -10.95
C ALA A 312 12.46 4.46 -12.23
N ALA A 313 12.37 5.63 -12.85
CA ALA A 313 13.21 6.00 -13.99
C ALA A 313 14.59 6.50 -13.60
N ASP A 314 14.82 6.82 -12.32
CA ASP A 314 16.08 7.36 -11.83
C ASP A 314 17.21 6.30 -11.86
N GLY A 315 18.38 6.67 -12.40
CA GLY A 315 19.52 5.78 -12.53
C GLY A 315 20.11 5.35 -11.18
N ASP A 316 20.26 6.28 -10.24
CA ASP A 316 20.81 6.00 -8.90
C ASP A 316 19.88 5.10 -8.08
N PHE A 317 18.56 5.25 -8.27
CA PHE A 317 17.59 4.32 -7.70
C PHE A 317 17.74 2.91 -8.27
N ARG A 318 17.86 2.78 -9.59
CA ARG A 318 18.06 1.48 -10.26
C ARG A 318 19.37 0.81 -9.85
N GLU A 319 20.40 1.59 -9.63
CA GLU A 319 21.69 1.11 -9.11
C GLU A 319 21.63 0.73 -7.62
N GLY A 320 20.51 1.00 -6.96
CA GLY A 320 20.28 0.64 -5.56
C GLY A 320 21.03 1.51 -4.56
N LYS A 321 21.38 2.75 -4.91
CA LYS A 321 22.03 3.70 -3.99
C LYS A 321 21.08 4.19 -2.90
N PHE A 322 19.78 4.15 -3.17
CA PHE A 322 18.76 4.51 -2.19
C PHE A 322 17.46 3.72 -2.39
N SER A 323 16.61 3.76 -1.38
CA SER A 323 15.29 3.13 -1.36
C SER A 323 14.22 4.14 -0.99
N ILE A 324 12.97 3.87 -1.40
CA ILE A 324 11.77 4.54 -0.88
C ILE A 324 11.30 3.72 0.32
N GLN A 325 11.13 4.37 1.46
CA GLN A 325 10.63 3.73 2.67
C GLN A 325 10.02 4.77 3.60
N THR A 326 8.83 4.52 4.14
CA THR A 326 8.16 5.42 5.08
C THR A 326 8.87 5.43 6.44
N GLU A 327 8.70 6.50 7.20
CA GLU A 327 9.38 6.68 8.48
C GLU A 327 8.96 5.63 9.51
N GLY A 328 7.65 5.30 9.62
CA GLY A 328 7.17 4.23 10.50
C GLY A 328 7.79 2.87 10.15
N SER A 329 7.87 2.56 8.86
CA SER A 329 8.51 1.34 8.36
C SER A 329 10.02 1.29 8.70
N MET A 330 10.72 2.43 8.68
CA MET A 330 12.12 2.53 9.13
C MET A 330 12.23 2.35 10.65
N ILE A 331 11.32 2.94 11.42
CA ILE A 331 11.29 2.85 12.88
C ILE A 331 11.15 1.39 13.35
N ALA A 332 10.32 0.57 12.67
CA ALA A 332 10.23 -0.86 12.98
C ALA A 332 11.59 -1.58 12.84
N CYS A 333 12.38 -1.24 11.82
CA CYS A 333 13.73 -1.79 11.63
C CYS A 333 14.72 -1.27 12.69
N LEU A 334 14.64 0.01 13.04
CA LEU A 334 15.45 0.61 14.11
C LEU A 334 15.08 -0.01 15.47
N ALA A 335 13.80 -0.30 15.73
CA ALA A 335 13.35 -0.99 16.94
C ALA A 335 13.90 -2.43 17.03
N MET A 336 14.04 -3.12 15.89
CA MET A 336 14.71 -4.42 15.86
C MET A 336 16.19 -4.30 16.25
N ALA A 337 16.85 -3.20 15.89
CA ALA A 337 18.27 -2.94 16.15
C ALA A 337 19.20 -4.13 15.81
N PRO A 338 19.13 -4.67 14.57
CA PRO A 338 19.86 -5.88 14.20
C PRO A 338 21.36 -5.61 14.20
N LYS A 339 22.14 -6.61 14.64
CA LYS A 339 23.61 -6.55 14.72
C LYS A 339 24.25 -7.46 13.69
N ARG A 340 25.49 -7.15 13.33
CA ARG A 340 26.29 -7.98 12.41
C ARG A 340 26.33 -9.45 12.87
N GLY A 341 26.14 -10.35 11.93
CA GLY A 341 26.23 -11.80 12.15
C GLY A 341 24.94 -12.45 12.70
N GLN A 342 23.93 -11.68 13.07
CA GLN A 342 22.67 -12.19 13.64
C GLN A 342 21.81 -12.96 12.62
N LYS A 343 20.91 -13.78 13.16
CA LYS A 343 19.85 -14.48 12.42
C LYS A 343 18.51 -13.81 12.71
N ILE A 344 17.95 -13.12 11.73
CA ILE A 344 16.69 -12.39 11.84
C ILE A 344 15.63 -13.03 10.95
N LEU A 345 14.39 -13.02 11.40
CA LEU A 345 13.21 -13.38 10.61
C LEU A 345 12.31 -12.15 10.43
N ASP A 346 11.90 -11.90 9.19
CA ASP A 346 10.82 -10.98 8.83
C ASP A 346 9.63 -11.82 8.34
N CYS A 347 8.55 -11.84 9.12
CA CYS A 347 7.46 -12.81 8.97
C CYS A 347 6.45 -12.45 7.86
N CYS A 348 6.32 -11.16 7.51
CA CYS A 348 5.42 -10.64 6.47
C CYS A 348 6.20 -9.65 5.58
N ALA A 349 7.26 -10.14 4.97
CA ALA A 349 8.37 -9.35 4.47
C ALA A 349 8.07 -8.51 3.23
N ALA A 350 7.10 -8.91 2.40
CA ALA A 350 6.88 -8.26 1.10
C ALA A 350 6.32 -6.83 1.23
N PRO A 351 6.80 -5.91 0.39
CA PRO A 351 7.67 -6.08 -0.79
C PRO A 351 9.19 -6.09 -0.51
N GLY A 352 9.64 -6.17 0.74
CA GLY A 352 11.05 -6.32 1.10
C GLY A 352 11.72 -5.08 1.70
N GLY A 353 11.01 -3.98 1.89
CA GLY A 353 11.59 -2.72 2.40
C GLY A 353 12.23 -2.87 3.78
N LYS A 354 11.52 -3.46 4.74
CA LYS A 354 12.01 -3.71 6.11
C LYS A 354 13.14 -4.75 6.12
N THR A 355 12.94 -5.86 5.41
CA THR A 355 13.95 -6.91 5.22
C THR A 355 15.28 -6.36 4.72
N CYS A 356 15.23 -5.57 3.62
CA CYS A 356 16.43 -4.99 3.03
C CYS A 356 17.12 -4.01 3.98
N TYR A 357 16.35 -3.17 4.68
CA TYR A 357 16.94 -2.23 5.63
C TYR A 357 17.62 -2.93 6.79
N MET A 358 17.01 -3.96 7.37
CA MET A 358 17.65 -4.79 8.41
C MET A 358 18.93 -5.45 7.88
N ALA A 359 18.91 -5.99 6.65
CA ALA A 359 20.08 -6.60 6.04
C ALA A 359 21.23 -5.60 5.80
N GLU A 360 20.92 -4.35 5.41
CA GLU A 360 21.89 -3.26 5.30
C GLU A 360 22.48 -2.88 6.67
N MET A 361 21.62 -2.73 7.71
CA MET A 361 22.08 -2.44 9.08
C MET A 361 23.05 -3.52 9.62
N MET A 362 22.87 -4.77 9.20
CA MET A 362 23.79 -5.89 9.48
C MET A 362 25.04 -5.85 8.62
N ASN A 363 25.21 -4.85 7.76
CA ASN A 363 26.33 -4.72 6.83
C ASN A 363 26.53 -5.96 5.93
N GLY A 364 25.42 -6.53 5.43
CA GLY A 364 25.43 -7.71 4.58
C GLY A 364 25.85 -9.01 5.25
N THR A 365 26.05 -9.02 6.59
CA THR A 365 26.48 -10.21 7.34
C THR A 365 25.30 -10.90 8.02
N GLY A 366 25.53 -12.11 8.54
CA GLY A 366 24.46 -12.89 9.18
C GLY A 366 23.41 -13.35 8.17
N ARG A 367 22.14 -13.42 8.59
CA ARG A 367 21.04 -13.87 7.70
C ARG A 367 19.73 -13.20 8.07
N VAL A 368 19.02 -12.71 7.08
CA VAL A 368 17.61 -12.29 7.20
C VAL A 368 16.76 -13.28 6.41
N GLN A 369 15.97 -14.11 7.11
CA GLN A 369 14.91 -14.89 6.48
C GLN A 369 13.72 -13.96 6.26
N ALA A 370 13.13 -14.02 5.07
CA ALA A 370 12.04 -13.12 4.66
C ALA A 370 10.87 -13.96 4.14
N TRP A 371 9.78 -13.99 4.89
CA TRP A 371 8.62 -14.80 4.57
C TRP A 371 7.48 -13.94 4.02
N ASP A 372 6.76 -14.48 3.06
CA ASP A 372 5.43 -14.03 2.65
C ASP A 372 4.63 -15.24 2.19
N ILE A 373 3.32 -15.20 2.37
CA ILE A 373 2.44 -16.33 2.01
C ILE A 373 2.26 -16.46 0.48
N HIS A 374 2.52 -15.39 -0.27
CA HIS A 374 2.30 -15.32 -1.71
C HIS A 374 3.61 -15.34 -2.51
N ASP A 375 3.74 -16.29 -3.43
CA ASP A 375 4.91 -16.46 -4.29
C ASP A 375 5.26 -15.18 -5.09
N HIS A 376 4.27 -14.55 -5.73
CA HIS A 376 4.48 -13.31 -6.49
C HIS A 376 4.98 -12.15 -5.62
N ARG A 377 4.68 -12.14 -4.32
CA ARG A 377 5.17 -11.13 -3.37
C ARG A 377 6.59 -11.46 -2.92
N VAL A 378 6.93 -12.73 -2.76
CA VAL A 378 8.31 -13.19 -2.49
C VAL A 378 9.24 -12.76 -3.61
N ALA A 379 8.81 -12.85 -4.88
CA ALA A 379 9.58 -12.36 -6.02
C ALA A 379 9.90 -10.85 -5.95
N LEU A 380 9.05 -10.03 -5.29
CA LEU A 380 9.35 -8.61 -5.06
C LEU A 380 10.50 -8.43 -4.05
N ILE A 381 10.55 -9.26 -3.01
CA ILE A 381 11.66 -9.26 -2.03
C ILE A 381 12.97 -9.58 -2.74
N GLU A 382 12.98 -10.61 -3.58
CA GLU A 382 14.16 -11.00 -4.37
C GLU A 382 14.63 -9.89 -5.31
N ALA A 383 13.69 -9.23 -5.99
CA ALA A 383 13.99 -8.12 -6.89
C ALA A 383 14.62 -6.94 -6.14
N GLN A 384 14.09 -6.60 -4.95
CA GLN A 384 14.65 -5.55 -4.10
C GLN A 384 16.03 -5.92 -3.56
N ALA A 385 16.21 -7.13 -3.04
CA ALA A 385 17.51 -7.61 -2.55
C ALA A 385 18.58 -7.54 -3.65
N ARG A 386 18.23 -7.98 -4.87
CA ARG A 386 19.13 -7.94 -6.03
C ARG A 386 19.48 -6.50 -6.42
N ARG A 387 18.50 -5.59 -6.49
CA ARG A 387 18.73 -4.18 -6.81
C ARG A 387 19.67 -3.51 -5.81
N LEU A 388 19.50 -3.82 -4.53
CA LEU A 388 20.29 -3.24 -3.43
C LEU A 388 21.65 -3.94 -3.24
N GLY A 389 21.87 -5.10 -3.86
CA GLY A 389 23.13 -5.86 -3.73
C GLY A 389 23.25 -6.60 -2.39
N LEU A 390 22.14 -7.11 -1.86
CA LEU A 390 22.06 -7.76 -0.56
C LEU A 390 22.03 -9.29 -0.74
N GLU A 391 23.08 -9.98 -0.30
CA GLU A 391 23.24 -11.42 -0.46
C GLU A 391 22.87 -12.22 0.80
N ASN A 392 22.67 -11.54 1.94
CA ASN A 392 22.35 -12.15 3.23
C ASN A 392 20.85 -12.35 3.47
N ILE A 393 19.99 -12.09 2.48
CA ILE A 393 18.55 -12.28 2.52
C ILE A 393 18.18 -13.67 1.97
N ARG A 394 17.19 -14.33 2.60
CA ARG A 394 16.63 -15.61 2.15
C ARG A 394 15.11 -15.52 2.07
N PRO A 395 14.57 -15.12 0.90
CA PRO A 395 13.14 -15.06 0.65
C PRO A 395 12.55 -16.47 0.59
N MET A 396 11.36 -16.65 1.16
CA MET A 396 10.68 -17.95 1.20
C MET A 396 9.17 -17.76 1.22
N VAL A 397 8.45 -18.56 0.43
CA VAL A 397 6.99 -18.66 0.53
C VAL A 397 6.65 -19.43 1.79
N ARG A 398 6.07 -18.76 2.79
CA ARG A 398 5.76 -19.34 4.11
C ARG A 398 4.55 -18.65 4.73
N ASP A 399 3.74 -19.46 5.39
CA ASP A 399 2.64 -19.03 6.22
C ASP A 399 3.15 -18.88 7.67
N ALA A 400 3.16 -17.65 8.19
CA ALA A 400 3.64 -17.34 9.53
C ALA A 400 2.71 -17.85 10.65
N THR A 401 1.52 -18.34 10.32
CA THR A 401 0.64 -19.05 11.27
C THR A 401 1.01 -20.51 11.45
N LYS A 402 1.92 -21.04 10.62
CA LYS A 402 2.36 -22.44 10.64
C LYS A 402 3.75 -22.55 11.29
N ARG A 403 3.78 -23.12 12.51
CA ARG A 403 5.03 -23.28 13.28
C ARG A 403 6.05 -24.13 12.54
N ARG A 404 7.32 -23.74 12.68
CA ARG A 404 8.50 -24.44 12.21
C ARG A 404 9.37 -24.80 13.40
N GLU A 405 9.26 -26.02 13.89
CA GLU A 405 9.98 -26.51 15.08
C GLU A 405 11.51 -26.45 14.93
N ASP A 406 12.02 -26.57 13.68
CA ASP A 406 13.44 -26.44 13.39
C ASP A 406 14.01 -25.01 13.58
N LEU A 407 13.14 -24.01 13.74
CA LEU A 407 13.51 -22.63 14.06
C LEU A 407 13.34 -22.28 15.54
N ASP A 408 12.75 -23.16 16.33
CA ASP A 408 12.48 -22.88 17.75
C ASP A 408 13.76 -22.48 18.49
N VAL A 409 13.65 -21.38 19.23
CA VAL A 409 14.72 -20.84 20.09
C VAL A 409 16.05 -20.59 19.35
N SER A 410 16.01 -20.34 18.03
CA SER A 410 17.21 -20.26 17.19
C SER A 410 17.54 -18.87 16.63
N LEU A 411 16.59 -17.91 16.74
CA LEU A 411 16.72 -16.61 16.12
C LEU A 411 17.08 -15.52 17.12
N ASP A 412 17.97 -14.62 16.71
CA ASP A 412 18.35 -13.42 17.48
C ASP A 412 17.24 -12.37 17.50
N GLY A 413 16.45 -12.31 16.43
CA GLY A 413 15.34 -11.39 16.33
C GLY A 413 14.26 -11.86 15.35
N VAL A 414 13.02 -11.50 15.67
CA VAL A 414 11.85 -11.75 14.82
C VAL A 414 11.07 -10.43 14.67
N LEU A 415 10.85 -10.01 13.43
CA LEU A 415 9.96 -8.93 13.07
C LEU A 415 8.63 -9.52 12.59
N LEU A 416 7.55 -9.16 13.26
CA LEU A 416 6.19 -9.38 12.79
C LEU A 416 5.57 -8.02 12.46
N ASP A 417 5.78 -7.58 11.20
CA ASP A 417 5.03 -6.46 10.61
C ASP A 417 3.70 -7.03 10.12
N ALA A 418 2.73 -7.06 11.03
CA ALA A 418 1.55 -7.89 10.88
C ALA A 418 0.59 -7.37 9.79
N PRO A 419 -0.11 -8.28 9.07
CA PRO A 419 -1.26 -7.89 8.28
C PRO A 419 -2.28 -7.16 9.15
N CYS A 420 -2.72 -5.99 8.72
CA CYS A 420 -3.60 -5.12 9.49
C CYS A 420 -4.56 -4.37 8.57
N THR A 421 -5.52 -3.64 9.16
CA THR A 421 -6.46 -2.80 8.40
C THR A 421 -5.77 -1.75 7.54
N GLY A 422 -4.59 -1.28 7.94
CA GLY A 422 -3.87 -0.21 7.26
C GLY A 422 -4.43 1.19 7.48
N LEU A 423 -5.29 1.38 8.48
CA LEU A 423 -5.97 2.66 8.74
C LEU A 423 -5.03 3.83 9.06
N GLY A 424 -3.79 3.56 9.41
CA GLY A 424 -2.75 4.59 9.53
C GLY A 424 -2.34 5.23 8.19
N MET A 425 -2.72 4.60 7.07
CA MET A 425 -2.38 5.03 5.70
C MET A 425 -3.55 5.74 4.99
N LEU A 426 -4.60 6.16 5.70
CA LEU A 426 -5.81 6.74 5.08
C LEU A 426 -5.54 7.97 4.22
N ALA A 427 -4.54 8.78 4.59
CA ALA A 427 -4.16 9.98 3.84
C ALA A 427 -3.52 9.66 2.47
N GLU A 428 -2.83 8.53 2.36
CA GLU A 428 -2.16 8.05 1.14
C GLU A 428 -3.00 7.04 0.35
N LYS A 429 -3.87 6.30 1.04
CA LYS A 429 -4.67 5.20 0.49
C LYS A 429 -6.12 5.31 0.95
N PRO A 430 -6.89 6.28 0.44
CA PRO A 430 -8.25 6.54 0.91
C PRO A 430 -9.23 5.40 0.61
N ASP A 431 -8.88 4.48 -0.29
CA ASP A 431 -9.67 3.29 -0.58
C ASP A 431 -9.71 2.27 0.55
N ILE A 432 -8.81 2.34 1.54
CA ILE A 432 -8.80 1.45 2.71
C ILE A 432 -10.14 1.52 3.45
N LYS A 433 -10.66 2.71 3.70
CA LYS A 433 -11.92 2.90 4.42
C LYS A 433 -13.16 2.29 3.74
N LEU A 434 -13.06 1.98 2.45
CA LEU A 434 -14.15 1.37 1.69
C LEU A 434 -14.17 -0.17 1.83
N ARG A 435 -13.12 -0.75 2.37
CA ARG A 435 -12.94 -2.21 2.50
C ARG A 435 -12.93 -2.69 3.93
N VAL A 436 -12.51 -1.86 4.86
CA VAL A 436 -12.45 -2.22 6.27
C VAL A 436 -13.86 -2.22 6.85
N THR A 437 -14.21 -3.33 7.52
CA THR A 437 -15.45 -3.51 8.27
C THR A 437 -15.13 -4.00 9.67
N PRO A 438 -16.07 -3.93 10.64
CA PRO A 438 -15.88 -4.51 11.96
C PRO A 438 -15.53 -6.01 11.91
N GLU A 439 -16.13 -6.76 10.97
CA GLU A 439 -15.88 -8.20 10.80
C GLU A 439 -14.43 -8.43 10.31
N SER A 440 -13.97 -7.68 9.30
CA SER A 440 -12.61 -7.79 8.79
C SER A 440 -11.56 -7.37 9.83
N LEU A 441 -11.88 -6.42 10.70
CA LEU A 441 -11.04 -6.05 11.84
C LEU A 441 -10.92 -7.20 12.83
N ALA A 442 -12.04 -7.87 13.19
CA ALA A 442 -12.04 -9.02 14.08
C ALA A 442 -11.25 -10.21 13.52
N GLU A 443 -11.36 -10.47 12.20
CA GLU A 443 -10.57 -11.51 11.52
C GLU A 443 -9.07 -11.20 11.56
N LEU A 444 -8.69 -9.95 11.29
CA LEU A 444 -7.29 -9.51 11.31
C LEU A 444 -6.69 -9.59 12.72
N THR A 445 -7.41 -9.15 13.74
CA THR A 445 -6.93 -9.23 15.13
C THR A 445 -6.75 -10.67 15.60
N ALA A 446 -7.63 -11.59 15.21
CA ALA A 446 -7.47 -13.02 15.46
C ALA A 446 -6.25 -13.62 14.73
N LEU A 447 -6.02 -13.20 13.48
CA LEU A 447 -4.84 -13.60 12.71
C LEU A 447 -3.55 -13.09 13.34
N GLN A 448 -3.48 -11.81 13.72
CA GLN A 448 -2.34 -11.19 14.39
C GLN A 448 -1.98 -11.91 15.68
N ARG A 449 -2.98 -12.25 16.50
CA ARG A 449 -2.80 -13.05 17.71
C ARG A 449 -2.17 -14.42 17.41
N THR A 450 -2.72 -15.15 16.44
CA THR A 450 -2.21 -16.47 16.03
C THR A 450 -0.77 -16.38 15.53
N MET A 451 -0.43 -15.33 14.76
CA MET A 451 0.92 -15.11 14.28
C MET A 451 1.89 -14.82 15.43
N LEU A 452 1.54 -13.94 16.37
CA LEU A 452 2.36 -13.63 17.55
C LEU A 452 2.66 -14.90 18.35
N ASP A 453 1.64 -15.73 18.63
CA ASP A 453 1.77 -16.99 19.37
C ASP A 453 2.67 -18.00 18.64
N THR A 454 2.67 -17.96 17.33
CA THR A 454 3.50 -18.87 16.51
C THR A 454 4.94 -18.41 16.47
N VAL A 455 5.18 -17.13 16.12
CA VAL A 455 6.54 -16.67 15.80
C VAL A 455 7.39 -16.37 17.04
N CYS A 456 6.77 -16.14 18.20
CA CYS A 456 7.49 -15.94 19.46
C CYS A 456 8.34 -17.18 19.85
N ALA A 457 7.92 -18.38 19.45
CA ALA A 457 8.65 -19.60 19.71
C ALA A 457 10.06 -19.62 19.09
N TYR A 458 10.28 -18.88 18.01
CA TYR A 458 11.56 -18.84 17.30
C TYR A 458 12.61 -17.96 17.97
N VAL A 459 12.20 -17.03 18.82
CA VAL A 459 13.08 -16.08 19.50
C VAL A 459 13.88 -16.83 20.58
N ARG A 460 15.21 -16.75 20.54
CA ARG A 460 16.05 -17.31 21.61
C ARG A 460 15.97 -16.50 22.91
N PRO A 461 16.34 -17.06 24.07
CA PRO A 461 16.51 -16.27 25.30
C PRO A 461 17.43 -15.06 25.06
N GLY A 462 17.04 -13.89 25.54
CA GLY A 462 17.70 -12.60 25.29
C GLY A 462 17.50 -12.04 23.87
N GLY A 463 16.80 -12.76 22.98
CA GLY A 463 16.47 -12.31 21.62
C GLY A 463 15.32 -11.28 21.60
N THR A 464 15.16 -10.60 20.49
CA THR A 464 14.20 -9.51 20.29
C THR A 464 13.02 -9.95 19.44
N LEU A 465 11.79 -9.63 19.87
CA LEU A 465 10.57 -9.68 19.08
C LEU A 465 10.08 -8.24 18.85
N VAL A 466 9.91 -7.84 17.61
CA VAL A 466 9.26 -6.58 17.25
C VAL A 466 7.93 -6.87 16.59
N TYR A 467 6.86 -6.32 17.14
CA TYR A 467 5.54 -6.30 16.55
C TYR A 467 5.25 -4.92 16.01
N SER A 468 4.76 -4.81 14.78
CA SER A 468 4.39 -3.55 14.15
C SER A 468 3.18 -3.69 13.25
N THR A 469 2.44 -2.59 13.09
CA THR A 469 1.31 -2.44 12.17
C THR A 469 1.29 -1.06 11.55
N CYS A 470 0.70 -0.91 10.36
CA CYS A 470 0.34 0.39 9.80
C CYS A 470 -1.12 0.76 10.15
N SER A 471 -1.56 0.41 11.36
CA SER A 471 -2.87 0.75 11.91
C SER A 471 -2.77 1.79 13.02
N ILE A 472 -3.92 2.43 13.27
CA ILE A 472 -4.09 3.35 14.41
C ILE A 472 -5.08 2.79 15.44
N LEU A 473 -5.70 1.64 15.20
CA LEU A 473 -6.67 1.05 16.13
C LEU A 473 -5.98 0.28 17.26
N LYS A 474 -6.45 0.48 18.49
CA LYS A 474 -5.89 -0.18 19.69
C LYS A 474 -6.02 -1.69 19.66
N GLU A 475 -7.11 -2.20 19.06
CA GLU A 475 -7.35 -3.65 18.93
C GLU A 475 -6.26 -4.35 18.12
N GLU A 476 -5.65 -3.66 17.14
CA GLU A 476 -4.55 -4.20 16.33
C GLU A 476 -3.18 -3.92 16.95
N ASN A 477 -3.10 -3.02 17.93
CA ASN A 477 -1.87 -2.44 18.46
C ASN A 477 -1.64 -2.81 19.94
N GLY A 478 -1.89 -1.88 20.86
CA GLY A 478 -1.61 -2.05 22.29
C GLY A 478 -2.34 -3.23 22.92
N GLU A 479 -3.59 -3.47 22.56
CA GLU A 479 -4.37 -4.59 23.10
C GLU A 479 -3.79 -5.95 22.65
N GLN A 480 -3.26 -6.07 21.43
CA GLN A 480 -2.59 -7.28 20.97
C GLN A 480 -1.32 -7.57 21.78
N THR A 481 -0.50 -6.55 22.01
CA THR A 481 0.77 -6.72 22.73
C THR A 481 0.56 -6.93 24.22
N GLU A 482 -0.45 -6.32 24.82
CA GLU A 482 -0.85 -6.57 26.22
C GLU A 482 -1.37 -7.99 26.42
N ASP A 483 -2.26 -8.43 25.53
CA ASP A 483 -2.77 -9.81 25.57
C ASP A 483 -1.65 -10.83 25.34
N PHE A 484 -0.74 -10.57 24.41
CA PHE A 484 0.43 -11.40 24.16
C PHE A 484 1.30 -11.53 25.41
N LEU A 485 1.71 -10.44 26.03
CA LEU A 485 2.58 -10.46 27.23
C LEU A 485 1.93 -11.13 28.44
N ARG A 486 0.61 -11.06 28.55
CA ARG A 486 -0.12 -11.80 29.60
C ARG A 486 -0.08 -13.31 29.38
N ARG A 487 -0.14 -13.77 28.11
CA ARG A 487 -0.09 -15.20 27.75
C ARG A 487 1.33 -15.76 27.68
N HIS A 488 2.34 -14.90 27.43
CA HIS A 488 3.74 -15.23 27.30
C HIS A 488 4.58 -14.49 28.35
N PRO A 489 4.55 -14.92 29.63
CA PRO A 489 5.26 -14.24 30.73
C PRO A 489 6.81 -14.34 30.62
N ASP A 490 7.30 -15.18 29.71
CA ASP A 490 8.71 -15.26 29.32
C ASP A 490 9.16 -14.12 28.39
N PHE A 491 8.24 -13.23 27.98
CA PHE A 491 8.56 -11.99 27.28
C PHE A 491 8.36 -10.77 28.18
N GLU A 492 9.07 -9.71 27.87
CA GLU A 492 8.94 -8.40 28.51
C GLU A 492 9.06 -7.27 27.46
N ARG A 493 8.39 -6.15 27.66
CA ARG A 493 8.65 -4.94 26.89
C ARG A 493 10.01 -4.38 27.23
N ILE A 494 10.70 -3.85 26.23
CA ILE A 494 11.97 -3.15 26.41
C ILE A 494 11.95 -1.81 25.66
N GLU A 495 12.73 -0.87 26.16
CA GLU A 495 12.81 0.48 25.59
C GLU A 495 13.23 0.48 24.12
N LEU A 496 12.72 1.47 23.39
CA LEU A 496 13.13 1.74 22.02
C LEU A 496 14.57 2.23 21.98
N PRO A 497 15.36 1.84 20.97
CA PRO A 497 16.76 2.25 20.86
C PRO A 497 16.91 3.77 20.68
N GLU A 498 17.99 4.34 21.20
CA GLU A 498 18.34 5.76 21.04
C GLU A 498 18.55 6.18 19.56
N THR A 499 18.76 5.22 18.66
CA THR A 499 18.80 5.47 17.22
C THR A 499 17.46 5.97 16.65
N ILE A 500 16.35 5.75 17.38
CA ILE A 500 15.07 6.37 17.07
C ILE A 500 15.07 7.77 17.71
N PRO A 501 14.86 8.84 16.92
CA PRO A 501 14.90 10.21 17.43
C PRO A 501 13.96 10.46 18.61
N GLU A 502 14.39 11.34 19.54
CA GLU A 502 13.61 11.72 20.70
C GLU A 502 12.22 12.27 20.33
N LYS A 503 12.12 12.97 19.21
CA LYS A 503 10.85 13.44 18.67
C LYS A 503 9.75 12.36 18.69
N TYR A 504 10.11 11.11 18.38
CA TYR A 504 9.18 9.98 18.40
C TYR A 504 9.13 9.31 19.77
N ARG A 505 10.29 9.11 20.42
CA ARG A 505 10.38 8.42 21.70
C ARG A 505 9.66 9.15 22.84
N GLN A 506 9.56 10.48 22.80
CA GLN A 506 8.86 11.28 23.82
C GLN A 506 7.36 10.95 23.95
N TYR A 507 6.76 10.39 22.89
CA TYR A 507 5.36 9.93 22.89
C TYR A 507 5.24 8.42 23.10
N ALA A 508 6.37 7.72 23.23
CA ALA A 508 6.35 6.32 23.55
C ALA A 508 6.00 6.15 25.03
N GLY A 509 4.86 5.53 25.27
CA GLY A 509 4.58 4.92 26.56
C GLY A 509 5.32 3.58 26.63
N PRO A 510 4.60 2.47 26.94
CA PRO A 510 5.18 1.15 26.80
C PRO A 510 5.50 0.78 25.35
N ASP A 511 4.82 1.39 24.37
CA ASP A 511 4.92 1.16 22.93
C ASP A 511 4.84 2.50 22.19
N LEU A 512 5.26 2.53 20.93
CA LEU A 512 5.19 3.73 20.09
C LEU A 512 3.99 3.66 19.15
N GLN A 513 3.07 4.63 19.29
CA GLN A 513 2.00 4.90 18.31
C GLN A 513 2.29 6.22 17.60
N LEU A 514 2.57 6.17 16.30
CA LEU A 514 2.63 7.34 15.43
C LEU A 514 1.23 7.71 14.96
N LEU A 515 0.92 9.01 14.99
CA LEU A 515 -0.34 9.57 14.50
C LEU A 515 -0.05 10.61 13.40
N PRO A 516 -0.73 10.54 12.24
CA PRO A 516 -0.36 11.35 11.09
C PRO A 516 -0.32 12.85 11.33
N HIS A 517 -1.30 13.39 12.05
CA HIS A 517 -1.42 14.82 12.34
C HIS A 517 -0.35 15.34 13.33
N ARG A 518 0.17 14.48 14.21
CA ARG A 518 1.17 14.81 15.23
C ARG A 518 2.59 14.63 14.72
N ASP A 519 2.82 13.51 14.05
CA ASP A 519 4.17 13.07 13.70
C ASP A 519 4.57 13.42 12.26
N GLY A 520 3.60 13.82 11.41
CA GLY A 520 3.83 14.23 10.01
C GLY A 520 4.29 13.07 9.11
N THR A 521 3.93 11.85 9.50
CA THR A 521 4.16 10.61 8.76
C THR A 521 2.91 9.74 8.81
N GLU A 522 2.92 8.54 8.26
CA GLU A 522 1.80 7.61 8.38
C GLU A 522 1.52 7.22 9.84
N GLY A 523 0.29 6.81 10.14
CA GLY A 523 -0.04 6.16 11.40
C GLY A 523 0.62 4.79 11.45
N PHE A 524 1.40 4.55 12.52
CA PHE A 524 2.18 3.32 12.64
C PHE A 524 2.39 2.94 14.10
N TYR A 525 2.35 1.65 14.38
CA TYR A 525 2.57 1.13 15.73
C TYR A 525 3.79 0.25 15.79
N VAL A 526 4.55 0.34 16.88
CA VAL A 526 5.72 -0.50 17.15
C VAL A 526 5.78 -0.84 18.64
N CYS A 527 5.82 -2.13 18.94
CA CYS A 527 6.17 -2.68 20.25
C CYS A 527 7.46 -3.49 20.16
N ARG A 528 8.41 -3.19 21.03
CA ARG A 528 9.67 -3.91 21.15
C ARG A 528 9.68 -4.77 22.39
N MET A 529 9.89 -6.07 22.23
CA MET A 529 9.88 -7.06 23.30
C MET A 529 11.16 -7.88 23.29
N ARG A 530 11.52 -8.42 24.44
CA ARG A 530 12.66 -9.33 24.61
C ARG A 530 12.18 -10.60 25.28
N ARG A 531 12.66 -11.75 24.82
CA ARG A 531 12.51 -13.00 25.57
C ARG A 531 13.47 -13.01 26.73
N LYS A 532 12.99 -13.23 27.94
CA LYS A 532 13.80 -13.33 29.17
C LYS A 532 14.84 -14.45 29.05
N ALA A 533 15.97 -14.30 29.75
CA ALA A 533 17.08 -15.27 29.73
C ALA A 533 16.74 -16.57 30.47
#